data_86b799a057ece40264003a6160095f65
#
_entry.id   86b799a057ece40264003a6160095f65
#
_cell.length_a   1.000
_cell.length_b   1.000
_cell.length_c   1.000
_cell.angle_alpha   90.00
_cell.angle_beta   90.00
_cell.angle_gamma   90.00
#
_symmetry.space_group_name_H-M   'P 1'
#
loop_
_entity.id
_entity.type
_entity.pdbx_description
1 polymer ?
#
loop_
_entity_poly.entity_id
_entity_poly.type
_entity_poly.pdbx_seq_one_letter_code
_entity_poly.pdbx_strand_id
1 'polypeptide(L)'
;MVQLAEAYFNGKKVKPIWNKGKFSFEDKNASFEFSESAKKQLFWDMGGIIRNRPSIYTLPSNPENEVFIDSGLIWGEDLIDLILADRGKVVLPLRNLQGFSELDDALNFADDIAIGIDWSDKIEASHSDFRIDIVDLLHQLIKRSQLTIILYSLTGDYPYIPAGTSANLEIYLAYLSNQSTQPSWAREVFLFE
;
A
#
# COMPACT_ATOMS: atom_id res chain seq x y z
N MET A 1 -9.29 14.57 3.66
CA MET A 1 -7.97 15.23 3.92
C MET A 1 -6.95 14.55 3.05
N VAL A 2 -6.00 15.31 2.48
CA VAL A 2 -4.91 14.75 1.67
C VAL A 2 -3.73 14.48 2.59
N GLN A 3 -3.14 13.29 2.49
CA GLN A 3 -1.99 12.81 3.25
C GLN A 3 -0.80 12.61 2.32
N LEU A 4 0.39 12.48 2.87
CA LEU A 4 1.62 12.35 2.11
C LEU A 4 1.94 10.87 1.83
N ALA A 5 2.30 10.57 0.56
CA ALA A 5 2.92 9.33 0.17
C ALA A 5 4.30 9.58 -0.45
N GLU A 6 5.26 8.75 -0.11
CA GLU A 6 6.64 8.87 -0.61
C GLU A 6 7.23 7.50 -0.93
N ALA A 7 8.08 7.46 -1.96
CA ALA A 7 8.79 6.26 -2.35
C ALA A 7 10.30 6.45 -2.15
N TYR A 8 10.95 5.38 -1.68
CA TYR A 8 12.38 5.39 -1.36
C TYR A 8 13.11 4.22 -2.02
N PHE A 9 14.31 4.47 -2.49
CA PHE A 9 15.23 3.45 -2.96
C PHE A 9 16.61 3.66 -2.33
N ASN A 10 17.06 2.68 -1.52
CA ASN A 10 18.32 2.77 -0.75
C ASN A 10 18.42 4.08 0.08
N GLY A 11 17.34 4.48 0.73
CA GLY A 11 17.29 5.68 1.58
C GLY A 11 17.18 7.02 0.83
N LYS A 12 17.09 7.00 -0.51
CA LYS A 12 16.88 8.21 -1.31
C LYS A 12 15.44 8.29 -1.78
N LYS A 13 14.83 9.46 -1.69
CA LYS A 13 13.49 9.73 -2.23
C LYS A 13 13.51 9.58 -3.75
N VAL A 14 12.55 8.83 -4.29
CA VAL A 14 12.39 8.59 -5.73
C VAL A 14 10.94 8.81 -6.13
N LYS A 15 10.71 9.05 -7.42
CA LYS A 15 9.36 9.12 -7.97
C LYS A 15 8.97 7.75 -8.52
N PRO A 16 7.96 7.06 -7.97
CA PRO A 16 7.51 5.79 -8.48
C PRO A 16 6.82 5.98 -9.84
N ILE A 17 7.03 5.02 -10.75
CA ILE A 17 6.43 4.99 -12.08
C ILE A 17 5.84 3.62 -12.31
N TRP A 18 4.56 3.60 -12.73
CA TRP A 18 3.91 2.41 -13.23
C TRP A 18 3.87 2.44 -14.75
N ASN A 19 4.34 1.38 -15.39
CA ASN A 19 4.29 1.24 -16.84
C ASN A 19 4.06 -0.22 -17.27
N LYS A 20 2.90 -0.49 -17.87
CA LYS A 20 2.54 -1.79 -18.47
C LYS A 20 2.82 -2.99 -17.55
N GLY A 21 2.36 -2.96 -16.31
CA GLY A 21 2.48 -4.07 -15.37
C GLY A 21 3.82 -4.12 -14.61
N LYS A 22 4.63 -3.07 -14.68
CA LYS A 22 5.92 -3.01 -13.97
C LYS A 22 6.12 -1.69 -13.25
N PHE A 23 6.67 -1.78 -12.04
CA PHE A 23 7.17 -0.63 -11.31
C PHE A 23 8.61 -0.30 -11.73
N SER A 24 8.88 0.98 -11.83
CA SER A 24 10.19 1.59 -11.96
C SER A 24 10.21 2.90 -11.16
N PHE A 25 11.31 3.63 -11.17
CA PHE A 25 11.37 4.94 -10.52
C PHE A 25 12.33 5.87 -11.27
N GLU A 26 12.14 7.16 -11.02
CA GLU A 26 13.07 8.23 -11.38
C GLU A 26 13.71 8.79 -10.11
N ASP A 27 15.00 9.13 -10.18
CA ASP A 27 15.68 9.80 -9.07
C ASP A 27 15.08 11.19 -8.86
N LYS A 28 14.66 11.49 -7.64
CA LYS A 28 14.36 12.85 -7.22
C LYS A 28 15.58 13.42 -6.50
N ASN A 29 16.08 14.58 -6.97
CA ASN A 29 17.12 15.35 -6.28
C ASN A 29 16.53 16.12 -5.06
N ALA A 30 15.69 15.51 -4.27
CA ALA A 30 15.07 16.14 -3.11
C ALA A 30 15.76 15.69 -1.83
N SER A 31 16.16 16.66 -1.02
CA SER A 31 16.48 16.44 0.38
C SER A 31 15.22 16.01 1.13
N PHE A 32 15.42 15.18 2.11
CA PHE A 32 14.41 14.67 3.00
C PHE A 32 13.79 15.81 3.82
N GLU A 33 12.54 16.14 3.59
CA GLU A 33 11.77 17.05 4.44
C GLU A 33 10.47 16.37 4.86
N PHE A 34 10.32 16.12 6.16
CA PHE A 34 9.04 15.68 6.70
C PHE A 34 8.01 16.80 6.55
N SER A 35 6.85 16.49 6.01
CA SER A 35 5.71 17.37 6.14
C SER A 35 5.20 17.31 7.59
N GLU A 36 5.50 18.34 8.38
CA GLU A 36 5.02 18.47 9.77
C GLU A 36 3.48 18.49 9.89
N SER A 37 2.77 18.69 8.77
CA SER A 37 1.31 18.79 8.75
C SER A 37 0.58 17.45 8.48
N ALA A 38 1.25 16.42 7.99
CA ALA A 38 0.63 15.15 7.68
C ALA A 38 0.53 14.29 8.94
N LYS A 39 -0.71 13.91 9.32
CA LYS A 39 -0.95 13.00 10.47
C LYS A 39 -0.70 11.53 10.11
N LYS A 40 -0.79 11.21 8.84
CA LYS A 40 -0.56 9.87 8.29
C LYS A 40 0.42 9.96 7.13
N GLN A 41 1.28 8.96 7.01
CA GLN A 41 2.28 8.89 5.95
C GLN A 41 2.29 7.48 5.37
N LEU A 42 2.50 7.40 4.05
CA LEU A 42 2.64 6.13 3.34
C LEU A 42 4.02 6.09 2.70
N PHE A 43 4.81 5.07 3.04
CA PHE A 43 6.15 4.88 2.46
C PHE A 43 6.18 3.61 1.60
N TRP A 44 6.70 3.77 0.40
CA TRP A 44 7.05 2.68 -0.50
C TRP A 44 8.55 2.42 -0.47
N ASP A 45 8.93 1.20 -0.10
CA ASP A 45 10.30 0.70 -0.30
C ASP A 45 10.43 0.11 -1.70
N MET A 46 10.93 0.91 -2.63
CA MET A 46 11.10 0.51 -4.04
C MET A 46 12.14 -0.62 -4.19
N GLY A 47 13.03 -0.79 -3.23
CA GLY A 47 13.96 -1.92 -3.19
C GLY A 47 13.24 -3.25 -3.02
N GLY A 48 12.30 -3.31 -2.09
CA GLY A 48 11.41 -4.45 -1.89
C GLY A 48 10.47 -4.65 -3.07
N ILE A 49 9.77 -3.59 -3.49
CA ILE A 49 8.75 -3.66 -4.55
C ILE A 49 9.32 -4.15 -5.89
N ILE A 50 10.50 -3.66 -6.30
CA ILE A 50 11.07 -3.97 -7.63
C ILE A 50 12.02 -5.16 -7.60
N ARG A 51 12.73 -5.38 -6.48
CA ARG A 51 13.85 -6.34 -6.41
C ARG A 51 13.68 -7.43 -5.37
N ASN A 52 12.57 -7.48 -4.65
CA ASN A 52 12.38 -8.36 -3.48
C ASN A 52 13.53 -8.24 -2.47
N ARG A 53 14.01 -7.03 -2.26
CA ARG A 53 15.10 -6.72 -1.31
C ARG A 53 14.70 -5.53 -0.46
N PRO A 54 13.89 -5.74 0.57
CA PRO A 54 13.45 -4.68 1.47
C PRO A 54 14.64 -3.95 2.09
N SER A 55 14.55 -2.62 2.13
CA SER A 55 15.56 -1.72 2.71
C SER A 55 14.93 -0.86 3.81
N ILE A 56 14.02 -1.43 4.58
CA ILE A 56 13.15 -0.74 5.55
C ILE A 56 13.92 0.07 6.59
N TYR A 57 15.13 -0.37 6.95
CA TYR A 57 15.98 0.37 7.89
C TYR A 57 16.49 1.70 7.34
N THR A 58 16.41 1.90 6.02
CA THR A 58 16.77 3.16 5.35
C THR A 58 15.57 4.08 5.14
N LEU A 59 14.36 3.62 5.47
CA LEU A 59 13.16 4.44 5.42
C LEU A 59 13.17 5.44 6.59
N PRO A 60 12.53 6.60 6.37
CA PRO A 60 12.36 7.55 7.45
C PRO A 60 11.55 6.96 8.60
N SER A 61 11.79 7.43 9.80
CA SER A 61 11.01 7.12 10.99
C SER A 61 10.39 8.40 11.51
N ASN A 62 9.08 8.39 11.67
CA ASN A 62 8.35 9.50 12.28
C ASN A 62 7.44 8.95 13.40
N PRO A 63 7.90 8.98 14.66
CA PRO A 63 7.17 8.40 15.79
C PRO A 63 5.90 9.18 16.17
N GLU A 64 5.71 10.40 15.63
CA GLU A 64 4.54 11.24 15.93
C GLU A 64 3.37 10.97 14.97
N ASN A 65 3.62 10.32 13.84
CA ASN A 65 2.63 10.06 12.81
C ASN A 65 2.32 8.58 12.68
N GLU A 66 1.12 8.26 12.23
CA GLU A 66 0.77 6.92 11.77
C GLU A 66 1.43 6.68 10.41
N VAL A 67 2.36 5.74 10.37
CA VAL A 67 3.14 5.41 9.18
C VAL A 67 2.70 4.07 8.62
N PHE A 68 2.41 4.02 7.33
CA PHE A 68 2.19 2.78 6.57
C PHE A 68 3.42 2.48 5.71
N ILE A 69 3.87 1.21 5.68
CA ILE A 69 5.07 0.82 4.93
C ILE A 69 4.74 -0.33 3.99
N ASP A 70 4.86 -0.10 2.67
CA ASP A 70 4.79 -1.13 1.64
C ASP A 70 6.20 -1.46 1.14
N SER A 71 6.68 -2.66 1.47
CA SER A 71 7.99 -3.19 1.09
C SER A 71 7.90 -4.29 0.04
N GLY A 72 6.76 -4.47 -0.60
CA GLY A 72 6.60 -5.46 -1.68
C GLY A 72 6.71 -6.91 -1.23
N LEU A 73 6.20 -7.26 -0.05
CA LEU A 73 6.21 -8.62 0.49
C LEU A 73 5.59 -9.64 -0.46
N ILE A 74 6.13 -10.86 -0.46
CA ILE A 74 5.67 -11.99 -1.27
C ILE A 74 5.06 -13.09 -0.41
N TRP A 75 5.66 -13.37 0.74
CA TRP A 75 5.25 -14.42 1.66
C TRP A 75 4.73 -13.83 2.97
N GLY A 76 3.74 -14.49 3.56
CA GLY A 76 3.19 -14.06 4.85
C GLY A 76 4.23 -14.05 5.96
N GLU A 77 5.19 -14.97 5.95
CA GLU A 77 6.27 -15.06 6.94
C GLU A 77 7.27 -13.89 6.90
N ASP A 78 7.45 -13.24 5.74
CA ASP A 78 8.32 -12.05 5.59
C ASP A 78 7.82 -10.87 6.42
N LEU A 79 6.55 -10.90 6.84
CA LEU A 79 5.91 -9.90 7.67
C LEU A 79 6.58 -9.77 9.04
N ILE A 80 7.10 -10.88 9.60
CA ILE A 80 7.68 -10.92 10.96
C ILE A 80 8.86 -9.97 11.07
N ASP A 81 9.76 -9.97 10.09
CA ASP A 81 10.95 -9.10 10.09
C ASP A 81 10.56 -7.62 10.04
N LEU A 82 9.49 -7.29 9.30
CA LEU A 82 9.00 -5.92 9.19
C LEU A 82 8.34 -5.44 10.49
N ILE A 83 7.57 -6.29 11.15
CA ILE A 83 6.95 -5.99 12.44
C ILE A 83 8.04 -5.77 13.50
N LEU A 84 9.07 -6.64 13.53
CA LEU A 84 10.18 -6.51 14.46
C LEU A 84 11.02 -5.25 14.23
N ALA A 85 11.03 -4.70 13.03
CA ALA A 85 11.69 -3.44 12.73
C ALA A 85 11.01 -2.22 13.34
N ASP A 86 9.73 -2.33 13.72
CA ASP A 86 8.92 -1.30 14.41
C ASP A 86 9.01 0.10 13.77
N ARG A 87 8.85 0.14 12.45
CA ARG A 87 8.93 1.39 11.66
C ARG A 87 7.58 1.98 11.30
N GLY A 88 6.51 1.23 11.49
CA GLY A 88 5.15 1.61 11.17
C GLY A 88 4.27 0.40 10.87
N LYS A 89 3.02 0.65 10.51
CA LYS A 89 2.05 -0.37 10.13
C LYS A 89 2.43 -0.97 8.79
N VAL A 90 2.62 -2.28 8.76
CA VAL A 90 3.03 -2.98 7.54
C VAL A 90 1.86 -3.07 6.58
N VAL A 91 2.11 -2.77 5.30
CA VAL A 91 1.19 -3.00 4.20
C VAL A 91 1.57 -4.30 3.50
N LEU A 92 0.65 -5.27 3.50
CA LEU A 92 0.78 -6.52 2.77
C LEU A 92 0.19 -6.34 1.36
N PRO A 93 1.00 -6.23 0.30
CA PRO A 93 0.50 -5.95 -1.04
C PRO A 93 0.03 -7.22 -1.73
N LEU A 94 -1.21 -7.25 -2.23
CA LEU A 94 -1.73 -8.40 -2.99
C LEU A 94 -1.04 -8.58 -4.35
N ARG A 95 -0.30 -7.58 -4.84
CA ARG A 95 0.40 -7.63 -6.14
C ARG A 95 1.34 -8.82 -6.28
N ASN A 96 2.02 -9.22 -5.20
CA ASN A 96 3.04 -10.27 -5.21
C ASN A 96 2.64 -11.50 -4.38
N LEU A 97 1.63 -11.39 -3.52
CA LEU A 97 1.22 -12.44 -2.60
C LEU A 97 0.74 -13.70 -3.34
N GLN A 98 1.08 -14.87 -2.84
CA GLN A 98 0.85 -16.15 -3.51
C GLN A 98 -0.50 -16.81 -3.15
N GLY A 99 -1.56 -16.01 -3.05
CA GLY A 99 -2.93 -16.45 -2.84
C GLY A 99 -3.47 -16.15 -1.44
N PHE A 100 -4.71 -16.57 -1.21
CA PHE A 100 -5.39 -16.32 0.07
C PHE A 100 -4.79 -17.11 1.23
N SER A 101 -4.12 -18.25 0.99
CA SER A 101 -3.44 -18.98 2.06
C SER A 101 -2.32 -18.16 2.70
N GLU A 102 -1.51 -17.45 1.88
CA GLU A 102 -0.46 -16.57 2.38
C GLU A 102 -1.04 -15.37 3.14
N LEU A 103 -2.19 -14.86 2.69
CA LEU A 103 -2.90 -13.81 3.42
C LEU A 103 -3.40 -14.32 4.77
N ASP A 104 -3.99 -15.52 4.82
CA ASP A 104 -4.49 -16.12 6.04
C ASP A 104 -3.34 -16.39 7.03
N ASP A 105 -2.18 -16.85 6.54
CA ASP A 105 -0.97 -17.04 7.34
C ASP A 105 -0.45 -15.70 7.90
N ALA A 106 -0.38 -14.65 7.08
CA ALA A 106 0.02 -13.32 7.52
C ALA A 106 -0.91 -12.78 8.62
N LEU A 107 -2.22 -12.94 8.48
CA LEU A 107 -3.22 -12.50 9.47
C LEU A 107 -3.16 -13.32 10.78
N ASN A 108 -2.62 -14.53 10.76
CA ASN A 108 -2.34 -15.30 11.98
C ASN A 108 -1.11 -14.75 12.75
N PHE A 109 -0.18 -14.05 12.08
CA PHE A 109 1.00 -13.46 12.72
C PHE A 109 0.74 -12.07 13.26
N ALA A 110 -0.16 -11.30 12.65
CA ALA A 110 -0.41 -9.90 13.03
C ALA A 110 -1.83 -9.43 12.72
N ASP A 111 -2.45 -8.81 13.71
CA ASP A 111 -3.79 -8.20 13.59
C ASP A 111 -3.74 -6.77 13.04
N ASP A 112 -2.64 -6.06 13.26
CA ASP A 112 -2.48 -4.64 12.88
C ASP A 112 -1.64 -4.47 11.62
N ILE A 113 -2.17 -4.99 10.50
CA ILE A 113 -1.62 -4.80 9.16
C ILE A 113 -2.63 -4.11 8.24
N ALA A 114 -2.13 -3.50 7.17
CA ALA A 114 -2.94 -3.00 6.07
C ALA A 114 -2.77 -3.89 4.84
N ILE A 115 -3.81 -3.96 3.99
CA ILE A 115 -3.74 -4.70 2.72
C ILE A 115 -3.59 -3.69 1.58
N GLY A 116 -2.58 -3.88 0.74
CA GLY A 116 -2.34 -3.08 -0.45
C GLY A 116 -3.01 -3.70 -1.69
N ILE A 117 -3.83 -2.94 -2.40
CA ILE A 117 -4.49 -3.37 -3.64
C ILE A 117 -4.07 -2.43 -4.77
N ASP A 118 -3.38 -2.95 -5.76
CA ASP A 118 -3.00 -2.19 -6.96
C ASP A 118 -4.14 -2.19 -7.97
N TRP A 119 -4.48 -1.01 -8.47
CA TRP A 119 -5.56 -0.78 -9.42
C TRP A 119 -5.09 0.02 -10.65
N SER A 120 -5.35 -0.50 -11.85
CA SER A 120 -5.17 0.24 -13.10
C SER A 120 -6.52 0.46 -13.85
N ASP A 121 -7.15 -0.54 -14.28
CA ASP A 121 -8.53 -0.72 -14.76
C ASP A 121 -9.15 -1.99 -14.18
N LYS A 122 -8.30 -2.74 -13.48
CA LYS A 122 -8.56 -3.99 -12.77
C LYS A 122 -7.56 -4.12 -11.62
N ILE A 123 -7.72 -5.16 -10.83
CA ILE A 123 -6.76 -5.51 -9.79
C ILE A 123 -5.48 -6.08 -10.45
N GLU A 124 -4.36 -5.44 -10.18
CA GLU A 124 -3.03 -5.89 -10.60
C GLU A 124 -2.42 -6.80 -9.54
N ALA A 125 -2.53 -8.11 -9.75
CA ALA A 125 -1.96 -9.13 -8.87
C ALA A 125 -1.33 -10.26 -9.67
N SER A 126 -0.31 -10.93 -9.13
CA SER A 126 0.33 -12.09 -9.77
C SER A 126 -0.53 -13.33 -9.62
N HIS A 127 -1.15 -13.55 -8.46
CA HIS A 127 -1.97 -14.73 -8.21
C HIS A 127 -3.43 -14.57 -8.67
N SER A 128 -4.01 -15.65 -9.21
CA SER A 128 -5.38 -15.64 -9.76
C SER A 128 -6.46 -15.37 -8.72
N ASP A 129 -6.26 -15.77 -7.46
CA ASP A 129 -7.21 -15.57 -6.37
C ASP A 129 -7.59 -14.10 -6.19
N PHE A 130 -6.66 -13.19 -6.49
CA PHE A 130 -6.87 -11.75 -6.33
C PHE A 130 -7.33 -11.05 -7.62
N ARG A 131 -7.30 -11.74 -8.79
CA ARG A 131 -7.74 -11.20 -10.09
C ARG A 131 -9.25 -11.38 -10.29
N ILE A 132 -10.02 -10.97 -9.31
CA ILE A 132 -11.48 -11.02 -9.29
C ILE A 132 -12.06 -9.61 -9.29
N ASP A 133 -13.37 -9.48 -9.33
CA ASP A 133 -14.03 -8.18 -9.17
C ASP A 133 -13.65 -7.55 -7.81
N ILE A 134 -13.48 -6.22 -7.80
CA ILE A 134 -13.06 -5.50 -6.59
C ILE A 134 -14.03 -5.68 -5.42
N VAL A 135 -15.35 -5.70 -5.70
CA VAL A 135 -16.38 -5.87 -4.68
C VAL A 135 -16.32 -7.28 -4.10
N ASP A 136 -16.10 -8.30 -4.96
CA ASP A 136 -15.91 -9.68 -4.52
C ASP A 136 -14.65 -9.84 -3.68
N LEU A 137 -13.54 -9.20 -4.07
CA LEU A 137 -12.31 -9.19 -3.27
C LEU A 137 -12.54 -8.56 -1.90
N LEU A 138 -13.17 -7.39 -1.84
CA LEU A 138 -13.47 -6.72 -0.57
C LEU A 138 -14.35 -7.60 0.33
N HIS A 139 -15.33 -8.30 -0.23
CA HIS A 139 -16.15 -9.26 0.53
C HIS A 139 -15.33 -10.44 1.06
N GLN A 140 -14.34 -10.92 0.31
CA GLN A 140 -13.42 -11.98 0.79
C GLN A 140 -12.52 -11.47 1.93
N LEU A 141 -12.06 -10.23 1.85
CA LEU A 141 -11.23 -9.59 2.88
C LEU A 141 -12.03 -9.36 4.19
N ILE A 142 -13.27 -8.84 4.08
CA ILE A 142 -14.16 -8.62 5.23
C ILE A 142 -14.40 -9.90 6.04
N LYS A 143 -14.53 -11.05 5.37
CA LYS A 143 -14.74 -12.34 6.03
C LYS A 143 -13.54 -12.78 6.89
N ARG A 144 -12.35 -12.25 6.62
CA ARG A 144 -11.11 -12.65 7.30
C ARG A 144 -10.82 -11.81 8.53
N SER A 145 -10.96 -10.50 8.43
CA SER A 145 -10.70 -9.58 9.54
C SER A 145 -11.27 -8.19 9.27
N GLN A 146 -11.29 -7.34 10.29
CA GLN A 146 -11.47 -5.91 10.13
C GLN A 146 -10.13 -5.31 9.66
N LEU A 147 -10.03 -5.03 8.36
CA LEU A 147 -8.77 -4.65 7.73
C LEU A 147 -8.77 -3.17 7.34
N THR A 148 -7.58 -2.58 7.43
CA THR A 148 -7.24 -1.34 6.71
C THR A 148 -6.84 -1.71 5.28
N ILE A 149 -7.43 -1.05 4.29
CA ILE A 149 -7.13 -1.24 2.87
C ILE A 149 -6.46 0.01 2.33
N ILE A 150 -5.36 -0.14 1.61
CA ILE A 150 -4.76 0.92 0.80
C ILE A 150 -4.92 0.54 -0.66
N LEU A 151 -5.79 1.24 -1.37
CA LEU A 151 -6.00 1.06 -2.80
C LEU A 151 -5.06 2.01 -3.55
N TYR A 152 -4.12 1.46 -4.31
CA TYR A 152 -3.16 2.20 -5.12
C TYR A 152 -3.73 2.44 -6.52
N SER A 153 -4.09 3.68 -6.83
CA SER A 153 -4.46 4.10 -8.18
C SER A 153 -3.20 4.30 -9.02
N LEU A 154 -2.89 3.34 -9.88
CA LEU A 154 -1.66 3.32 -10.69
C LEU A 154 -1.73 4.23 -11.92
N THR A 155 -2.94 4.43 -12.46
CA THR A 155 -3.22 5.21 -13.68
C THR A 155 -3.97 6.52 -13.45
N GLY A 156 -4.37 6.77 -12.20
CA GLY A 156 -5.19 7.91 -11.82
C GLY A 156 -6.68 7.59 -11.67
N ASP A 157 -7.13 6.44 -12.17
CA ASP A 157 -8.51 5.98 -12.03
C ASP A 157 -8.67 5.14 -10.75
N TYR A 158 -9.91 4.99 -10.30
CA TYR A 158 -10.26 4.14 -9.16
C TYR A 158 -11.56 3.37 -9.44
N PRO A 159 -11.75 2.20 -8.79
CA PRO A 159 -12.94 1.39 -9.02
C PRO A 159 -14.21 2.03 -8.43
N TYR A 160 -15.34 1.68 -8.98
CA TYR A 160 -16.62 1.93 -8.32
C TYR A 160 -16.79 0.92 -7.18
N ILE A 161 -16.94 1.41 -5.94
CA ILE A 161 -17.26 0.62 -4.76
C ILE A 161 -18.64 1.05 -4.26
N PRO A 162 -19.65 0.15 -4.28
CA PRO A 162 -21.00 0.46 -3.84
C PRO A 162 -21.05 0.94 -2.38
N ALA A 163 -21.97 1.84 -2.09
CA ALA A 163 -22.24 2.25 -0.72
C ALA A 163 -22.61 1.03 0.15
N GLY A 164 -21.99 0.90 1.31
CA GLY A 164 -22.18 -0.23 2.22
C GLY A 164 -21.13 -1.34 2.09
N THR A 165 -20.49 -1.54 0.95
CA THR A 165 -19.37 -2.50 0.82
C THR A 165 -18.21 -2.12 1.73
N SER A 166 -17.93 -0.83 1.87
CA SER A 166 -16.86 -0.30 2.72
C SER A 166 -17.25 -0.09 4.19
N ALA A 167 -18.47 -0.39 4.60
CA ALA A 167 -18.97 -0.06 5.95
C ALA A 167 -18.16 -0.70 7.08
N ASN A 168 -17.51 -1.84 6.81
CA ASN A 168 -16.68 -2.59 7.76
C ASN A 168 -15.17 -2.54 7.42
N LEU A 169 -14.77 -1.68 6.49
CA LEU A 169 -13.38 -1.52 6.06
C LEU A 169 -12.96 -0.06 6.18
N GLU A 170 -11.72 0.15 6.55
CA GLU A 170 -11.08 1.44 6.49
C GLU A 170 -10.29 1.53 5.18
N ILE A 171 -10.87 2.19 4.16
CA ILE A 171 -10.26 2.25 2.83
C ILE A 171 -9.62 3.61 2.59
N TYR A 172 -8.33 3.60 2.31
CA TYR A 172 -7.54 4.74 1.85
C TYR A 172 -7.27 4.60 0.34
N LEU A 173 -7.20 5.72 -0.36
CA LEU A 173 -6.84 5.77 -1.77
C LEU A 173 -5.48 6.45 -1.94
N ALA A 174 -4.53 5.80 -2.59
CA ALA A 174 -3.20 6.36 -2.86
C ALA A 174 -3.01 6.53 -4.38
N TYR A 175 -2.73 7.76 -4.82
CA TYR A 175 -2.50 8.08 -6.23
C TYR A 175 -1.02 8.18 -6.55
N LEU A 176 -0.59 7.48 -7.61
CA LEU A 176 0.74 7.65 -8.21
C LEU A 176 0.82 8.89 -9.13
N SER A 177 -0.33 9.47 -9.48
CA SER A 177 -0.45 10.67 -10.32
C SER A 177 -0.93 11.87 -9.49
N ASN A 178 -0.80 13.08 -10.02
CA ASN A 178 -1.22 14.33 -9.37
C ASN A 178 -2.75 14.50 -9.25
N GLN A 179 -3.52 13.43 -9.28
CA GLN A 179 -4.96 13.48 -9.05
C GLN A 179 -5.25 13.48 -7.55
N SER A 180 -6.25 14.25 -7.15
CA SER A 180 -6.63 14.42 -5.74
C SER A 180 -8.12 14.28 -5.46
N THR A 181 -8.87 13.66 -6.39
CA THR A 181 -10.30 13.42 -6.16
C THR A 181 -10.50 12.35 -5.10
N GLN A 182 -11.29 12.65 -4.08
CA GLN A 182 -11.63 11.69 -3.03
C GLN A 182 -13.02 11.13 -3.29
N PRO A 183 -13.15 9.84 -3.66
CA PRO A 183 -14.46 9.19 -3.78
C PRO A 183 -15.10 9.02 -2.39
N SER A 184 -16.43 8.91 -2.35
CA SER A 184 -17.19 8.86 -1.09
C SER A 184 -16.88 7.65 -0.20
N TRP A 185 -16.32 6.59 -0.76
CA TRP A 185 -15.92 5.39 -0.03
C TRP A 185 -14.51 5.48 0.58
N ALA A 186 -13.66 6.41 0.11
CA ALA A 186 -12.30 6.57 0.63
C ALA A 186 -12.31 7.46 1.87
N ARG A 187 -11.71 6.97 2.95
CA ARG A 187 -11.57 7.73 4.20
C ARG A 187 -10.65 8.93 4.02
N GLU A 188 -9.50 8.71 3.42
CA GLU A 188 -8.51 9.74 3.11
C GLU A 188 -7.78 9.39 1.81
N VAL A 189 -7.02 10.34 1.29
CA VAL A 189 -6.25 10.19 0.06
C VAL A 189 -4.78 10.46 0.34
N PHE A 190 -3.91 9.57 -0.12
CA PHE A 190 -2.46 9.76 -0.18
C PHE A 190 -2.04 10.21 -1.58
N LEU A 191 -1.13 11.16 -1.65
CA LEU A 191 -0.52 11.59 -2.92
C LEU A 191 0.98 11.33 -2.88
N PHE A 192 1.50 10.67 -3.91
CA PHE A 192 2.93 10.53 -4.13
C PHE A 192 3.50 11.82 -4.72
N GLU A 193 4.46 12.39 -4.01
CA GLU A 193 5.19 13.59 -4.40
C GLU A 193 6.53 13.26 -5.10
#